data_2af18fd508d55b7325ba07b49950efe7
#
_entry.id   2af18fd508d55b7325ba07b49950efe7
#
_cell.length_a   1.000
_cell.length_b   1.000
_cell.length_c   1.000
_cell.angle_alpha   90.00
_cell.angle_beta   90.00
_cell.angle_gamma   90.00
#
_symmetry.space_group_name_H-M   'P 1'
#
loop_
_entity.id
_entity.type
_entity.pdbx_description
1 polymer ?
#
loop_
_entity_poly.entity_id
_entity_poly.type
_entity_poly.pdbx_seq_one_letter_code
_entity_poly.pdbx_strand_id
1 'polypeptide(L)'
;MITLGMEEEIQIIDDRGELVAHDFSADFVEATIPEGLMDKEIHRCVIETKTRVCQTVPELLSCVRLMRGQARRQAASQGQRILIAGVHPTSTWQQQPLHEGADFPHYASLIDEYRDVSRSALSFGMHLHLGFELGAPRMAIMNRLRHVLPEVLALSASSPFFEGRDTGLQSWRHSLLDRYPRMGTSDAWESEQHYQAHVDRLRAVGCLGEDQGLWQDIRLHHRYGTLEIRIMDTHPDPVRIGLIATLLKWEAETLQLEIRAGRQGPVWSRACIDENKWRARRHGLRAQWIDWNRDTVSDTPKHFERWWSRVAPRAKDPAERSYWERHLADALIQRTFADVLRQQALRLGDWKTTLQWMASLACDDAYVPQAAEALA
;
A
#
# COMPACT_ATOMS: atom_id res chain seq x y z
N MET A 1 -9.81 20.75 1.58
CA MET A 1 -9.59 19.80 0.44
C MET A 1 -8.59 18.75 0.89
N ILE A 2 -8.77 17.45 0.53
CA ILE A 2 -7.84 16.39 0.88
C ILE A 2 -6.82 16.23 -0.25
N THR A 3 -5.53 16.36 0.07
CA THR A 3 -4.40 16.12 -0.85
C THR A 3 -3.93 14.67 -0.78
N LEU A 4 -3.20 14.22 -1.78
CA LEU A 4 -2.72 12.86 -1.94
C LEU A 4 -1.20 12.84 -2.09
N GLY A 5 -0.58 11.76 -1.60
CA GLY A 5 0.79 11.38 -1.89
C GLY A 5 0.89 9.87 -1.87
N MET A 6 1.86 9.30 -2.58
CA MET A 6 2.06 7.86 -2.62
C MET A 6 3.53 7.51 -2.54
N GLU A 7 3.81 6.48 -1.76
CA GLU A 7 5.10 5.78 -1.71
C GLU A 7 4.91 4.38 -2.28
N GLU A 8 5.87 3.89 -3.06
CA GLU A 8 5.87 2.53 -3.58
C GLU A 8 7.26 1.90 -3.42
N GLU A 9 7.29 0.70 -2.86
CA GLU A 9 8.47 -0.15 -2.75
C GLU A 9 8.55 -1.04 -4.00
N ILE A 10 9.51 -0.78 -4.87
CA ILE A 10 9.68 -1.44 -6.18
C ILE A 10 10.85 -2.40 -6.12
N GLN A 11 10.63 -3.63 -6.56
CA GLN A 11 11.65 -4.68 -6.60
C GLN A 11 12.60 -4.48 -7.77
N ILE A 12 13.90 -4.74 -7.54
CA ILE A 12 14.94 -4.78 -8.57
C ILE A 12 15.30 -6.24 -8.84
N ILE A 13 15.27 -6.62 -10.09
CA ILE A 13 15.48 -8.00 -10.54
C ILE A 13 16.50 -8.06 -11.68
N ASP A 14 17.14 -9.22 -11.82
CA ASP A 14 18.00 -9.56 -12.95
C ASP A 14 17.19 -10.01 -14.19
N ASP A 15 17.89 -10.43 -15.25
CA ASP A 15 17.32 -10.95 -16.49
C ASP A 15 16.59 -12.29 -16.33
N ARG A 16 16.83 -13.01 -15.23
CA ARG A 16 16.12 -14.25 -14.87
C ARG A 16 14.86 -13.98 -14.07
N GLY A 17 14.70 -12.76 -13.57
CA GLY A 17 13.61 -12.34 -12.73
C GLY A 17 13.86 -12.48 -11.23
N GLU A 18 15.06 -12.87 -10.81
CA GLU A 18 15.42 -13.00 -9.40
C GLU A 18 15.82 -11.65 -8.80
N LEU A 19 15.55 -11.47 -7.50
CA LEU A 19 15.94 -10.25 -6.79
C LEU A 19 17.46 -10.08 -6.81
N VAL A 20 17.93 -8.87 -7.11
CA VAL A 20 19.35 -8.54 -7.18
C VAL A 20 19.63 -7.22 -6.47
N ALA A 21 20.78 -7.14 -5.80
CA ALA A 21 21.24 -5.89 -5.20
C ALA A 21 21.48 -4.83 -6.27
N HIS A 22 21.07 -3.62 -5.98
CA HIS A 22 21.37 -2.45 -6.79
C HIS A 22 22.44 -1.59 -6.11
N ASP A 23 23.41 -1.12 -6.89
CA ASP A 23 24.41 -0.18 -6.39
C ASP A 23 23.89 1.24 -6.58
N PHE A 24 23.38 1.79 -5.51
CA PHE A 24 22.91 3.16 -5.47
C PHE A 24 24.13 4.09 -5.44
N SER A 25 24.34 4.88 -6.51
CA SER A 25 25.36 5.93 -6.52
C SER A 25 25.07 6.98 -5.44
N ALA A 26 26.09 7.73 -5.03
CA ALA A 26 25.93 8.84 -4.08
C ALA A 26 24.90 9.86 -4.57
N ASP A 27 24.83 10.07 -5.89
CA ASP A 27 23.89 11.00 -6.53
C ASP A 27 22.45 10.50 -6.56
N PHE A 28 22.23 9.20 -6.32
CA PHE A 28 20.89 8.61 -6.31
C PHE A 28 20.07 9.03 -5.10
N VAL A 29 20.71 9.28 -3.96
CA VAL A 29 20.03 9.57 -2.67
C VAL A 29 19.19 10.86 -2.74
N GLU A 30 19.40 11.70 -3.73
CA GLU A 30 18.72 12.99 -3.88
C GLU A 30 18.19 13.24 -5.31
N ALA A 31 17.95 12.19 -6.09
CA ALA A 31 17.33 12.36 -7.41
C ALA A 31 15.88 12.85 -7.25
N THR A 32 15.75 14.07 -6.75
CA THR A 32 14.50 14.81 -6.68
C THR A 32 14.16 15.27 -8.09
N ILE A 33 13.09 14.72 -8.63
CA ILE A 33 12.49 15.23 -9.87
C ILE A 33 11.22 16.01 -9.50
N PRO A 34 10.66 16.84 -10.39
CA PRO A 34 9.46 17.62 -10.09
C PRO A 34 8.26 16.79 -9.61
N GLU A 35 8.19 15.51 -10.01
CA GLU A 35 7.11 14.59 -9.71
C GLU A 35 7.26 13.85 -8.37
N GLY A 36 8.48 13.84 -7.80
CA GLY A 36 8.74 13.14 -6.54
C GLY A 36 10.22 12.87 -6.30
N LEU A 37 10.50 11.94 -5.42
CA LEU A 37 11.84 11.49 -5.09
C LEU A 37 11.92 9.96 -5.06
N MET A 38 13.15 9.43 -5.18
CA MET A 38 13.46 8.03 -4.95
C MET A 38 14.38 7.89 -3.75
N ASP A 39 14.23 6.79 -3.01
CA ASP A 39 15.00 6.50 -1.81
C ASP A 39 15.40 5.03 -1.76
N LYS A 40 16.30 4.71 -0.84
CA LYS A 40 16.74 3.36 -0.52
C LYS A 40 15.86 2.77 0.55
N GLU A 41 15.76 1.45 0.56
CA GLU A 41 15.14 0.69 1.63
C GLU A 41 16.16 -0.24 2.31
N ILE A 42 15.74 -0.92 3.39
CA ILE A 42 16.63 -1.81 4.16
C ILE A 42 17.27 -2.89 3.27
N HIS A 43 16.56 -3.44 2.29
CA HIS A 43 17.10 -4.40 1.33
C HIS A 43 17.63 -3.68 0.09
N ARG A 44 18.83 -4.03 -0.36
CA ARG A 44 19.46 -3.43 -1.54
C ARG A 44 18.78 -3.75 -2.86
N CYS A 45 17.81 -4.64 -2.87
CA CYS A 45 16.99 -4.98 -4.03
C CYS A 45 15.71 -4.14 -4.13
N VAL A 46 15.61 -3.02 -3.41
CA VAL A 46 14.40 -2.17 -3.37
C VAL A 46 14.72 -0.72 -3.73
N ILE A 47 13.90 -0.14 -4.60
CA ILE A 47 13.80 1.30 -4.80
C ILE A 47 12.47 1.75 -4.22
N GLU A 48 12.49 2.65 -3.24
CA GLU A 48 11.30 3.34 -2.79
C GLU A 48 11.07 4.60 -3.64
N THR A 49 9.86 4.77 -4.17
CA THR A 49 9.45 5.98 -4.87
C THR A 49 8.42 6.75 -4.06
N LYS A 50 8.55 8.07 -4.01
CA LYS A 50 7.65 8.97 -3.27
C LYS A 50 7.17 10.06 -4.22
N THR A 51 5.86 10.16 -4.44
CA THR A 51 5.31 11.23 -5.28
C THR A 51 5.36 12.57 -4.54
N ARG A 52 5.33 13.69 -5.29
CA ARG A 52 4.99 14.98 -4.72
C ARG A 52 3.55 14.99 -4.19
N VAL A 53 3.18 16.07 -3.51
CA VAL A 53 1.79 16.31 -3.08
C VAL A 53 0.91 16.56 -4.31
N CYS A 54 -0.16 15.77 -4.45
CA CYS A 54 -1.12 15.81 -5.55
C CYS A 54 -2.49 16.28 -5.07
N GLN A 55 -3.21 17.02 -5.92
CA GLN A 55 -4.55 17.52 -5.59
C GLN A 55 -5.66 16.58 -6.04
N THR A 56 -5.40 15.79 -7.09
CA THR A 56 -6.37 14.91 -7.73
C THR A 56 -5.79 13.51 -7.92
N VAL A 57 -6.65 12.52 -8.10
CA VAL A 57 -6.23 11.14 -8.41
C VAL A 57 -5.56 11.03 -9.78
N PRO A 58 -6.03 11.68 -10.86
CA PRO A 58 -5.30 11.71 -12.13
C PRO A 58 -3.88 12.27 -12.01
N GLU A 59 -3.69 13.34 -11.24
CA GLU A 59 -2.37 13.91 -10.97
C GLU A 59 -1.47 12.90 -10.22
N LEU A 60 -2.02 12.23 -9.18
CA LEU A 60 -1.31 11.18 -8.46
C LEU A 60 -0.86 10.06 -9.39
N LEU A 61 -1.74 9.57 -10.27
CA LEU A 61 -1.42 8.50 -11.22
C LEU A 61 -0.37 8.93 -12.24
N SER A 62 -0.39 10.19 -12.67
CA SER A 62 0.66 10.74 -13.53
C SER A 62 2.02 10.70 -12.83
N CYS A 63 2.10 11.17 -11.56
CA CYS A 63 3.32 11.09 -10.77
C CYS A 63 3.79 9.64 -10.56
N VAL A 64 2.90 8.71 -10.21
CA VAL A 64 3.23 7.29 -10.03
C VAL A 64 3.86 6.70 -11.30
N ARG A 65 3.29 6.96 -12.48
CA ARG A 65 3.86 6.48 -13.75
C ARG A 65 5.25 7.06 -14.01
N LEU A 66 5.43 8.35 -13.79
CA LEU A 66 6.73 9.00 -13.98
C LEU A 66 7.78 8.45 -13.02
N MET A 67 7.42 8.24 -11.75
CA MET A 67 8.30 7.66 -10.75
C MET A 67 8.68 6.21 -11.07
N ARG A 68 7.72 5.39 -11.51
CA ARG A 68 8.01 4.03 -12.01
C ARG A 68 8.93 4.05 -13.24
N GLY A 69 8.73 5.02 -14.15
CA GLY A 69 9.62 5.24 -15.29
C GLY A 69 11.04 5.58 -14.86
N GLN A 70 11.23 6.38 -13.80
CA GLN A 70 12.54 6.68 -13.22
C GLN A 70 13.18 5.45 -12.57
N ALA A 71 12.41 4.71 -11.75
CA ALA A 71 12.89 3.46 -11.14
C ALA A 71 13.36 2.45 -12.21
N ARG A 72 12.61 2.34 -13.32
CA ARG A 72 12.98 1.49 -14.46
C ARG A 72 14.29 1.95 -15.11
N ARG A 73 14.47 3.27 -15.35
CA ARG A 73 15.73 3.80 -15.92
C ARG A 73 16.91 3.56 -15.00
N GLN A 74 16.67 3.73 -13.69
CA GLN A 74 17.72 3.47 -12.68
C GLN A 74 18.13 2.00 -12.69
N ALA A 75 17.19 1.07 -12.64
CA ALA A 75 17.49 -0.37 -12.73
C ALA A 75 18.23 -0.69 -14.05
N ALA A 76 17.75 -0.16 -15.18
CA ALA A 76 18.34 -0.41 -16.50
C ALA A 76 19.79 0.11 -16.63
N SER A 77 20.22 1.11 -15.87
CA SER A 77 21.61 1.61 -15.86
C SER A 77 22.63 0.55 -15.45
N GLN A 78 22.18 -0.50 -14.74
CA GLN A 78 23.00 -1.64 -14.32
C GLN A 78 22.55 -2.96 -14.99
N GLY A 79 21.81 -2.89 -16.11
CA GLY A 79 21.30 -4.07 -16.81
C GLY A 79 20.20 -4.82 -16.06
N GLN A 80 19.59 -4.17 -15.08
CA GLN A 80 18.55 -4.74 -14.23
C GLN A 80 17.14 -4.30 -14.70
N ARG A 81 16.11 -4.92 -14.14
CA ARG A 81 14.70 -4.62 -14.42
C ARG A 81 13.96 -4.39 -13.10
N ILE A 82 12.72 -3.94 -13.18
CA ILE A 82 11.83 -3.81 -12.03
C ILE A 82 10.69 -4.83 -12.07
N LEU A 83 10.20 -5.18 -10.87
CA LEU A 83 9.02 -6.03 -10.69
C LEU A 83 8.14 -5.42 -9.60
N ILE A 84 6.82 -5.54 -9.73
CA ILE A 84 5.84 -4.97 -8.81
C ILE A 84 4.90 -6.06 -8.31
N ALA A 85 5.05 -6.41 -7.04
CA ALA A 85 4.18 -7.32 -6.28
C ALA A 85 4.48 -7.17 -4.78
N GLY A 86 3.55 -7.52 -3.91
CA GLY A 86 3.72 -7.38 -2.46
C GLY A 86 4.80 -8.27 -1.83
N VAL A 87 5.16 -9.40 -2.50
CA VAL A 87 6.28 -10.28 -2.15
C VAL A 87 6.82 -10.88 -3.44
N HIS A 88 8.14 -11.06 -3.52
CA HIS A 88 8.74 -11.79 -4.64
C HIS A 88 8.37 -13.27 -4.56
N PRO A 89 7.88 -13.89 -5.67
CA PRO A 89 7.35 -15.25 -5.61
C PRO A 89 8.33 -16.33 -5.17
N THR A 90 9.60 -16.21 -5.55
CA THR A 90 10.61 -17.28 -5.41
C THR A 90 11.80 -16.93 -4.54
N SER A 91 12.21 -15.66 -4.49
CA SER A 91 13.44 -15.25 -3.79
C SER A 91 13.34 -15.44 -2.27
N THR A 92 14.47 -15.76 -1.67
CA THR A 92 14.64 -15.93 -0.22
C THR A 92 15.38 -14.71 0.37
N TRP A 93 15.00 -14.31 1.57
CA TRP A 93 15.60 -13.16 2.24
C TRP A 93 17.07 -13.39 2.62
N GLN A 94 17.48 -14.63 2.88
CA GLN A 94 18.85 -14.99 3.26
C GLN A 94 19.89 -14.65 2.18
N GLN A 95 19.44 -14.52 0.94
CA GLN A 95 20.29 -14.20 -0.20
C GLN A 95 20.29 -12.70 -0.53
N GLN A 96 19.50 -11.90 0.19
CA GLN A 96 19.35 -10.48 -0.10
C GLN A 96 20.25 -9.63 0.80
N PRO A 97 21.24 -8.90 0.24
CA PRO A 97 22.04 -7.98 1.01
C PRO A 97 21.23 -6.78 1.49
N LEU A 98 21.66 -6.26 2.64
CA LEU A 98 21.02 -5.14 3.33
C LEU A 98 21.88 -3.88 3.21
N HIS A 99 21.26 -2.71 3.38
CA HIS A 99 21.93 -1.49 3.72
C HIS A 99 22.20 -1.49 5.22
N GLU A 100 23.42 -1.85 5.62
CA GLU A 100 23.84 -1.95 7.01
C GLU A 100 25.19 -1.25 7.24
N GLY A 101 25.56 -1.04 8.50
CA GLY A 101 26.80 -0.38 8.88
C GLY A 101 26.65 1.11 9.15
N ALA A 102 27.79 1.80 9.29
CA ALA A 102 27.86 3.20 9.73
C ALA A 102 27.21 4.19 8.76
N ASP A 103 27.16 3.85 7.47
CA ASP A 103 26.53 4.70 6.43
C ASP A 103 24.99 4.66 6.46
N PHE A 104 24.43 3.69 7.19
CA PHE A 104 22.98 3.49 7.30
C PHE A 104 22.56 3.28 8.78
N PRO A 105 22.79 4.25 9.66
CA PRO A 105 22.62 4.07 11.11
C PRO A 105 21.16 3.72 11.49
N HIS A 106 20.18 4.22 10.74
CA HIS A 106 18.78 3.90 10.95
C HIS A 106 18.49 2.41 10.70
N TYR A 107 18.94 1.86 9.57
CA TYR A 107 18.76 0.44 9.24
C TYR A 107 19.58 -0.47 10.16
N ALA A 108 20.82 -0.06 10.48
CA ALA A 108 21.67 -0.79 11.43
C ALA A 108 20.98 -0.96 12.80
N SER A 109 20.35 0.10 13.32
CA SER A 109 19.57 0.06 14.55
C SER A 109 18.36 -0.89 14.47
N LEU A 110 17.63 -0.88 13.36
CA LEU A 110 16.50 -1.79 13.13
C LEU A 110 16.95 -3.25 13.05
N ILE A 111 18.05 -3.51 12.36
CA ILE A 111 18.61 -4.85 12.23
C ILE A 111 19.13 -5.35 13.58
N ASP A 112 19.76 -4.49 14.38
CA ASP A 112 20.25 -4.87 15.70
C ASP A 112 19.13 -5.20 16.67
N GLU A 113 18.06 -4.40 16.69
CA GLU A 113 16.90 -4.59 17.57
C GLU A 113 16.07 -5.82 17.18
N TYR A 114 15.75 -5.98 15.86
CA TYR A 114 14.78 -6.99 15.40
C TYR A 114 15.40 -8.21 14.73
N ARG A 115 16.71 -8.23 14.49
CA ARG A 115 17.48 -9.37 13.95
C ARG A 115 16.81 -9.96 12.70
N ASP A 116 16.50 -11.25 12.71
CA ASP A 116 15.89 -11.95 11.58
C ASP A 116 14.46 -11.50 11.27
N VAL A 117 13.77 -10.85 12.19
CA VAL A 117 12.48 -10.22 11.89
C VAL A 117 12.67 -9.12 10.86
N SER A 118 13.67 -8.23 11.03
CA SER A 118 14.01 -7.20 10.05
C SER A 118 14.55 -7.78 8.75
N ARG A 119 15.54 -8.68 8.83
CA ARG A 119 16.16 -9.29 7.65
C ARG A 119 15.15 -10.04 6.78
N SER A 120 14.20 -10.72 7.42
CA SER A 120 13.20 -11.55 6.72
C SER A 120 11.94 -10.81 6.30
N ALA A 121 11.84 -9.51 6.56
CA ALA A 121 10.73 -8.68 6.12
C ALA A 121 10.87 -8.25 4.65
N LEU A 122 11.26 -9.16 3.78
CA LEU A 122 11.39 -8.95 2.34
C LEU A 122 10.00 -8.84 1.72
N SER A 123 9.42 -7.66 1.82
CA SER A 123 8.04 -7.37 1.40
C SER A 123 7.94 -5.96 0.83
N PHE A 124 6.99 -5.74 -0.07
CA PHE A 124 6.89 -4.53 -0.87
C PHE A 124 5.48 -3.96 -0.80
N GLY A 125 5.34 -2.80 -0.21
CA GLY A 125 4.08 -2.11 -0.01
C GLY A 125 3.92 -0.87 -0.86
N MET A 126 2.69 -0.38 -0.94
CA MET A 126 2.41 1.00 -1.33
C MET A 126 1.68 1.71 -0.18
N HIS A 127 2.05 2.97 0.05
CA HIS A 127 1.49 3.76 1.13
C HIS A 127 0.80 4.99 0.54
N LEU A 128 -0.48 5.17 0.89
CA LEU A 128 -1.24 6.34 0.46
C LEU A 128 -1.32 7.35 1.61
N HIS A 129 -0.85 8.56 1.36
CA HIS A 129 -0.96 9.69 2.26
C HIS A 129 -2.19 10.53 1.94
N LEU A 130 -3.01 10.79 2.94
CA LEU A 130 -4.10 11.75 2.90
C LEU A 130 -3.71 12.97 3.72
N GLY A 131 -3.52 14.11 3.04
CA GLY A 131 -3.21 15.39 3.68
C GLY A 131 -4.48 16.19 3.90
N PHE A 132 -4.60 16.80 5.09
CA PHE A 132 -5.78 17.56 5.52
C PHE A 132 -5.43 19.02 5.81
N GLU A 133 -6.42 19.88 5.69
CA GLU A 133 -6.30 21.26 6.16
C GLU A 133 -6.13 21.32 7.69
N LEU A 134 -5.54 22.40 8.16
CA LEU A 134 -5.35 22.63 9.60
C LEU A 134 -6.71 22.61 10.34
N GLY A 135 -6.77 21.93 11.48
CA GLY A 135 -7.99 21.79 12.29
C GLY A 135 -8.97 20.71 11.78
N ALA A 136 -8.61 19.94 10.76
CA ALA A 136 -9.42 18.78 10.38
C ALA A 136 -9.45 17.71 11.51
N PRO A 137 -10.55 16.99 11.71
CA PRO A 137 -10.68 16.00 12.76
C PRO A 137 -9.99 14.66 12.37
N ARG A 138 -8.66 14.72 12.11
CA ARG A 138 -7.88 13.61 11.54
C ARG A 138 -7.96 12.34 12.36
N MET A 139 -7.91 12.44 13.69
CA MET A 139 -7.97 11.25 14.56
C MET A 139 -9.33 10.57 14.48
N ALA A 140 -10.42 11.33 14.48
CA ALA A 140 -11.76 10.77 14.32
C ALA A 140 -11.96 10.13 12.93
N ILE A 141 -11.38 10.75 11.89
CA ILE A 141 -11.35 10.19 10.53
C ILE A 141 -10.53 8.91 10.52
N MET A 142 -9.32 8.89 11.09
CA MET A 142 -8.45 7.71 11.18
C MET A 142 -9.17 6.54 11.85
N ASN A 143 -9.81 6.80 12.99
CA ASN A 143 -10.54 5.77 13.75
C ASN A 143 -11.62 5.07 12.91
N ARG A 144 -12.25 5.78 11.98
CA ARG A 144 -13.31 5.24 11.12
C ARG A 144 -12.78 4.72 9.79
N LEU A 145 -11.69 5.29 9.23
CA LEU A 145 -11.02 4.74 8.04
C LEU A 145 -10.50 3.33 8.27
N ARG A 146 -10.14 2.98 9.51
CA ARG A 146 -9.74 1.62 9.88
C ARG A 146 -10.74 0.56 9.46
N HIS A 147 -12.03 0.92 9.37
CA HIS A 147 -13.12 -0.01 9.03
C HIS A 147 -13.06 -0.52 7.59
N VAL A 148 -12.52 0.26 6.66
CA VAL A 148 -12.43 -0.07 5.22
C VAL A 148 -11.05 -0.54 4.79
N LEU A 149 -10.09 -0.64 5.71
CA LEU A 149 -8.74 -1.11 5.40
C LEU A 149 -8.70 -2.57 4.93
N PRO A 150 -9.51 -3.50 5.46
CA PRO A 150 -9.58 -4.86 4.93
C PRO A 150 -9.99 -4.92 3.45
N GLU A 151 -10.94 -4.09 3.02
CA GLU A 151 -11.40 -3.99 1.64
C GLU A 151 -10.29 -3.45 0.73
N VAL A 152 -9.55 -2.47 1.22
CA VAL A 152 -8.38 -1.89 0.52
C VAL A 152 -7.28 -2.93 0.35
N LEU A 153 -7.02 -3.75 1.38
CA LEU A 153 -6.10 -4.88 1.28
C LEU A 153 -6.56 -5.89 0.22
N ALA A 154 -7.85 -6.23 0.19
CA ALA A 154 -8.37 -7.15 -0.81
C ALA A 154 -8.24 -6.60 -2.24
N LEU A 155 -8.44 -5.29 -2.45
CA LEU A 155 -8.26 -4.64 -3.75
C LEU A 155 -6.80 -4.63 -4.22
N SER A 156 -5.84 -4.50 -3.29
CA SER A 156 -4.40 -4.40 -3.59
C SER A 156 -3.67 -5.74 -3.60
N ALA A 157 -4.28 -6.82 -3.11
CA ALA A 157 -3.61 -8.11 -2.87
C ALA A 157 -2.90 -8.66 -4.11
N SER A 158 -1.57 -8.84 -4.00
CA SER A 158 -0.68 -9.20 -5.11
C SER A 158 0.42 -10.19 -4.72
N SER A 159 0.35 -10.81 -3.53
CA SER A 159 1.44 -11.64 -3.01
C SER A 159 0.99 -13.05 -2.57
N PRO A 160 0.54 -13.90 -3.53
CA PRO A 160 0.04 -15.24 -3.20
C PRO A 160 1.13 -16.28 -2.99
N PHE A 161 2.34 -16.03 -3.50
CA PHE A 161 3.46 -16.95 -3.44
C PHE A 161 4.54 -16.50 -2.48
N PHE A 162 5.24 -17.45 -1.92
CA PHE A 162 6.40 -17.23 -1.05
C PHE A 162 7.37 -18.41 -1.16
N GLU A 163 8.64 -18.12 -1.49
CA GLU A 163 9.70 -19.12 -1.67
C GLU A 163 9.27 -20.26 -2.61
N GLY A 164 8.67 -19.90 -3.75
CA GLY A 164 8.23 -20.85 -4.78
C GLY A 164 6.93 -21.59 -4.49
N ARG A 165 6.27 -21.35 -3.36
CA ARG A 165 5.06 -22.08 -2.92
C ARG A 165 3.84 -21.18 -2.94
N ASP A 166 2.69 -21.70 -3.36
CA ASP A 166 1.40 -21.06 -3.12
C ASP A 166 1.07 -21.13 -1.61
N THR A 167 0.93 -19.97 -1.01
CA THR A 167 0.65 -19.83 0.43
C THR A 167 -0.82 -20.06 0.78
N GLY A 168 -1.69 -20.10 -0.23
CA GLY A 168 -3.13 -20.11 -0.05
C GLY A 168 -3.73 -18.76 0.36
N LEU A 169 -2.91 -17.71 0.52
CA LEU A 169 -3.36 -16.35 0.85
C LEU A 169 -3.35 -15.47 -0.41
N GLN A 170 -4.10 -14.38 -0.40
CA GLN A 170 -4.08 -13.36 -1.45
C GLN A 170 -2.97 -12.32 -1.19
N SER A 171 -2.68 -12.05 0.09
CA SER A 171 -1.55 -11.24 0.53
C SER A 171 -0.75 -11.98 1.60
N TRP A 172 0.44 -12.46 1.23
CA TRP A 172 1.42 -13.01 2.16
C TRP A 172 2.22 -11.93 2.87
N ARG A 173 2.34 -10.73 2.30
CA ARG A 173 3.07 -9.59 2.84
C ARG A 173 2.78 -9.37 4.33
N HIS A 174 1.51 -9.40 4.73
CA HIS A 174 1.13 -9.23 6.13
C HIS A 174 1.61 -10.35 7.05
N SER A 175 1.83 -11.57 6.55
CA SER A 175 2.43 -12.65 7.36
C SER A 175 3.90 -12.39 7.68
N LEU A 176 4.59 -11.60 6.86
CA LEU A 176 5.95 -11.15 7.12
C LEU A 176 5.97 -9.97 8.11
N LEU A 177 5.07 -9.02 7.95
CA LEU A 177 5.01 -7.80 8.75
C LEU A 177 4.43 -8.01 10.16
N ASP A 178 3.46 -8.88 10.33
CA ASP A 178 2.81 -9.17 11.63
C ASP A 178 3.79 -9.75 12.68
N ARG A 179 5.01 -10.10 12.28
CA ARG A 179 6.09 -10.53 13.19
C ARG A 179 6.75 -9.39 13.95
N TYR A 180 6.65 -8.15 13.44
CA TYR A 180 7.16 -7.00 14.14
C TYR A 180 6.24 -6.55 15.27
N PRO A 181 6.78 -6.10 16.40
CA PRO A 181 5.98 -5.43 17.42
C PRO A 181 5.40 -4.13 16.85
N ARG A 182 4.21 -3.78 17.30
CA ARG A 182 3.54 -2.51 16.97
C ARG A 182 3.17 -2.35 15.48
N MET A 183 3.19 -3.44 14.69
CA MET A 183 2.61 -3.51 13.35
C MET A 183 1.15 -3.97 13.37
N GLY A 184 0.52 -3.98 12.20
CA GLY A 184 -0.85 -4.48 12.01
C GLY A 184 -1.91 -3.43 12.28
N THR A 185 -3.11 -3.89 12.60
CA THR A 185 -4.28 -3.02 12.79
C THR A 185 -4.07 -2.05 13.96
N SER A 186 -4.26 -0.76 13.71
CA SER A 186 -4.13 0.26 14.76
C SER A 186 -5.30 0.19 15.76
N ASP A 187 -5.02 0.60 16.99
CA ASP A 187 -6.08 0.85 17.98
C ASP A 187 -6.86 2.12 17.62
N ALA A 188 -8.02 2.30 18.26
CA ALA A 188 -8.73 3.55 18.23
C ALA A 188 -8.14 4.52 19.26
N TRP A 189 -8.01 5.79 18.88
CA TRP A 189 -7.41 6.82 19.73
C TRP A 189 -8.44 7.92 20.02
N GLU A 190 -8.49 8.38 21.25
CA GLU A 190 -9.42 9.43 21.67
C GLU A 190 -9.11 10.78 21.01
N SER A 191 -7.81 11.08 20.85
CA SER A 191 -7.34 12.33 20.26
C SER A 191 -5.92 12.17 19.70
N GLU A 192 -5.45 13.16 18.94
CA GLU A 192 -4.06 13.24 18.49
C GLU A 192 -3.09 13.36 19.69
N GLN A 193 -3.49 14.06 20.75
CA GLN A 193 -2.70 14.17 21.98
C GLN A 193 -2.57 12.82 22.67
N HIS A 194 -3.65 12.02 22.73
CA HIS A 194 -3.60 10.66 23.31
C HIS A 194 -2.68 9.76 22.48
N TYR A 195 -2.79 9.81 21.16
CA TYR A 195 -1.87 9.09 20.25
C TYR A 195 -0.41 9.50 20.47
N GLN A 196 -0.12 10.80 20.51
CA GLN A 196 1.24 11.31 20.71
C GLN A 196 1.79 10.94 22.08
N ALA A 197 0.98 11.04 23.13
CA ALA A 197 1.39 10.64 24.48
C ALA A 197 1.76 9.15 24.54
N HIS A 198 1.08 8.28 23.78
CA HIS A 198 1.46 6.88 23.69
C HIS A 198 2.81 6.70 22.97
N VAL A 199 3.02 7.39 21.85
CA VAL A 199 4.30 7.37 21.12
C VAL A 199 5.45 7.86 22.02
N ASP A 200 5.24 8.95 22.76
CA ASP A 200 6.24 9.53 23.64
C ASP A 200 6.58 8.58 24.81
N ARG A 201 5.59 7.87 25.35
CA ARG A 201 5.83 6.82 26.36
C ARG A 201 6.69 5.68 25.82
N LEU A 202 6.45 5.24 24.58
CA LEU A 202 7.27 4.20 23.94
C LEU A 202 8.71 4.67 23.71
N ARG A 203 8.90 5.95 23.35
CA ARG A 203 10.24 6.56 23.25
C ARG A 203 10.92 6.64 24.62
N ALA A 204 10.22 7.12 25.62
CA ALA A 204 10.76 7.27 26.97
C ALA A 204 11.26 5.96 27.60
N VAL A 205 10.68 4.83 27.21
CA VAL A 205 11.12 3.48 27.63
C VAL A 205 12.03 2.77 26.63
N GLY A 206 12.51 3.48 25.61
CA GLY A 206 13.46 2.96 24.61
C GLY A 206 12.87 1.99 23.59
N CYS A 207 11.54 1.88 23.48
CA CYS A 207 10.88 1.02 22.50
C CYS A 207 10.83 1.61 21.09
N LEU A 208 10.97 2.91 20.94
CA LEU A 208 11.00 3.63 19.67
C LEU A 208 12.16 4.61 19.64
N GLY A 209 12.90 4.68 18.54
CA GLY A 209 13.84 5.75 18.27
C GLY A 209 13.15 7.10 18.03
N GLU A 210 13.93 8.20 18.06
CA GLU A 210 13.38 9.56 17.92
C GLU A 210 12.61 9.76 16.62
N ASP A 211 13.12 9.23 15.51
CA ASP A 211 12.52 9.35 14.18
C ASP A 211 11.56 8.20 13.83
N GLN A 212 11.33 7.26 14.74
CA GLN A 212 10.43 6.14 14.52
C GLN A 212 9.00 6.46 14.92
N GLY A 213 8.05 5.99 14.09
CA GLY A 213 6.63 5.99 14.38
C GLY A 213 6.08 4.58 14.61
N LEU A 214 4.78 4.47 14.81
CA LEU A 214 4.09 3.19 14.79
C LEU A 214 3.94 2.72 13.33
N TRP A 215 4.30 1.46 13.03
CA TRP A 215 4.18 0.89 11.69
C TRP A 215 2.85 0.15 11.47
N GLN A 216 1.77 0.78 11.91
CA GLN A 216 0.42 0.22 11.82
C GLN A 216 -0.17 0.36 10.40
N ASP A 217 -1.23 -0.40 10.11
CA ASP A 217 -1.92 -0.40 8.81
C ASP A 217 -2.41 1.00 8.38
N ILE A 218 -2.68 1.86 9.35
CA ILE A 218 -2.88 3.30 9.21
C ILE A 218 -2.27 4.01 10.41
N ARG A 219 -1.62 5.14 10.17
CA ARG A 219 -1.02 5.97 11.24
C ARG A 219 -1.15 7.46 10.94
N LEU A 220 -1.06 8.27 11.98
CA LEU A 220 -0.76 9.68 11.83
C LEU A 220 0.75 9.83 11.61
N HIS A 221 1.13 10.28 10.41
CA HIS A 221 2.54 10.43 10.06
C HIS A 221 3.13 11.66 10.75
N HIS A 222 4.13 11.46 11.62
CA HIS A 222 4.68 12.50 12.50
C HIS A 222 5.32 13.67 11.74
N ARG A 223 5.99 13.40 10.61
CA ARG A 223 6.73 14.41 9.82
C ARG A 223 5.81 15.17 8.86
N TYR A 224 4.89 14.49 8.19
CA TYR A 224 4.04 15.09 7.15
C TYR A 224 2.67 15.52 7.67
N GLY A 225 2.26 15.08 8.87
CA GLY A 225 0.95 15.37 9.43
C GLY A 225 -0.22 14.79 8.62
N THR A 226 0.05 13.81 7.76
CA THR A 226 -0.94 13.08 6.95
C THR A 226 -1.47 11.86 7.69
N LEU A 227 -2.62 11.34 7.27
CA LEU A 227 -2.98 9.95 7.54
C LEU A 227 -2.33 9.09 6.45
N GLU A 228 -1.47 8.19 6.87
CA GLU A 228 -0.73 7.28 6.01
C GLU A 228 -1.35 5.88 6.10
N ILE A 229 -1.88 5.41 4.99
CA ILE A 229 -2.47 4.06 4.83
C ILE A 229 -1.41 3.14 4.26
N ARG A 230 -1.00 2.11 5.02
CA ARG A 230 0.15 1.23 4.76
C ARG A 230 -0.23 -0.22 4.48
N ILE A 231 -1.50 -0.57 4.59
CA ILE A 231 -1.99 -1.94 4.53
C ILE A 231 -1.80 -2.60 3.15
N MET A 232 -1.57 -1.82 2.10
CA MET A 232 -1.62 -2.27 0.71
C MET A 232 -0.34 -2.99 0.26
N ASP A 233 -0.50 -4.11 -0.46
CA ASP A 233 0.56 -4.63 -1.32
C ASP A 233 0.82 -3.64 -2.47
N THR A 234 2.04 -3.55 -3.01
CA THR A 234 2.26 -2.86 -4.29
C THR A 234 1.47 -3.57 -5.39
N HIS A 235 0.90 -2.79 -6.31
CA HIS A 235 0.01 -3.32 -7.35
C HIS A 235 0.48 -2.90 -8.75
N PRO A 236 0.66 -3.84 -9.73
CA PRO A 236 1.19 -3.49 -11.04
C PRO A 236 0.26 -2.59 -11.87
N ASP A 237 -1.06 -2.69 -11.68
CA ASP A 237 -2.06 -1.93 -12.44
C ASP A 237 -2.30 -0.52 -11.84
N PRO A 238 -1.91 0.57 -12.54
CA PRO A 238 -2.15 1.93 -12.09
C PRO A 238 -3.64 2.28 -11.94
N VAL A 239 -4.53 1.66 -12.73
CA VAL A 239 -5.98 1.91 -12.61
C VAL A 239 -6.50 1.40 -11.27
N ARG A 240 -6.03 0.24 -10.82
CA ARG A 240 -6.36 -0.28 -9.49
C ARG A 240 -5.87 0.62 -8.38
N ILE A 241 -4.66 1.19 -8.52
CA ILE A 241 -4.13 2.19 -7.59
C ILE A 241 -5.06 3.42 -7.54
N GLY A 242 -5.47 3.93 -8.70
CA GLY A 242 -6.40 5.05 -8.80
C GLY A 242 -7.76 4.78 -8.17
N LEU A 243 -8.31 3.58 -8.37
CA LEU A 243 -9.55 3.16 -7.73
C LEU A 243 -9.43 3.17 -6.21
N ILE A 244 -8.35 2.59 -5.66
CA ILE A 244 -8.09 2.56 -4.23
C ILE A 244 -7.94 3.99 -3.68
N ALA A 245 -7.14 4.82 -4.34
CA ALA A 245 -6.93 6.21 -3.94
C ALA A 245 -8.24 7.02 -3.96
N THR A 246 -9.10 6.79 -4.96
CA THR A 246 -10.41 7.43 -5.07
C THR A 246 -11.33 7.00 -3.92
N LEU A 247 -11.46 5.70 -3.68
CA LEU A 247 -12.31 5.18 -2.62
C LEU A 247 -11.88 5.69 -1.24
N LEU A 248 -10.57 5.69 -0.94
CA LEU A 248 -10.03 6.19 0.32
C LEU A 248 -10.20 7.71 0.47
N LYS A 249 -9.96 8.48 -0.59
CA LYS A 249 -10.17 9.92 -0.58
C LYS A 249 -11.64 10.27 -0.34
N TRP A 250 -12.55 9.66 -1.08
CA TRP A 250 -13.99 9.89 -0.94
C TRP A 250 -14.53 9.40 0.41
N GLU A 251 -14.00 8.30 0.95
CA GLU A 251 -14.31 7.85 2.31
C GLU A 251 -13.88 8.90 3.34
N ALA A 252 -12.65 9.38 3.26
CA ALA A 252 -12.14 10.41 4.17
C ALA A 252 -12.94 11.72 4.08
N GLU A 253 -13.31 12.17 2.87
CA GLU A 253 -14.17 13.34 2.65
C GLU A 253 -15.58 13.14 3.22
N THR A 254 -16.16 11.95 3.05
CA THR A 254 -17.47 11.60 3.61
C THR A 254 -17.42 11.62 5.14
N LEU A 255 -16.38 10.99 5.73
CA LEU A 255 -16.17 10.99 7.17
C LEU A 255 -15.98 12.39 7.74
N GLN A 256 -15.18 13.23 7.06
CA GLN A 256 -14.95 14.61 7.48
C GLN A 256 -16.26 15.41 7.55
N LEU A 257 -17.14 15.24 6.56
CA LEU A 257 -18.45 15.93 6.54
C LEU A 257 -19.39 15.39 7.61
N GLU A 258 -19.41 14.07 7.82
CA GLU A 258 -20.24 13.46 8.87
C GLU A 258 -19.81 13.95 10.26
N ILE A 259 -18.51 13.92 10.55
CA ILE A 259 -17.96 14.34 11.84
C ILE A 259 -18.24 15.83 12.10
N ARG A 260 -18.03 16.69 11.08
CA ARG A 260 -18.34 18.14 11.19
C ARG A 260 -19.83 18.40 11.40
N ALA A 261 -20.70 17.54 10.90
CA ALA A 261 -22.14 17.61 11.12
C ALA A 261 -22.58 16.96 12.45
N GLY A 262 -21.65 16.60 13.34
CA GLY A 262 -21.95 15.98 14.63
C GLY A 262 -22.39 14.50 14.54
N ARG A 263 -22.31 13.89 13.35
CA ARG A 263 -22.67 12.48 13.17
C ARG A 263 -21.49 11.58 13.52
N GLN A 264 -21.44 11.16 14.78
CA GLN A 264 -20.46 10.19 15.26
C GLN A 264 -21.00 8.79 14.99
N GLY A 265 -20.37 8.07 14.06
CA GLY A 265 -20.63 6.65 13.86
C GLY A 265 -19.85 5.78 14.85
N PRO A 266 -20.15 4.48 14.91
CA PRO A 266 -19.43 3.55 15.78
C PRO A 266 -17.94 3.48 15.37
N VAL A 267 -17.10 3.21 16.34
CA VAL A 267 -15.67 2.91 16.17
C VAL A 267 -15.47 1.44 16.52
N TRP A 268 -15.11 0.63 15.54
CA TRP A 268 -14.90 -0.80 15.75
C TRP A 268 -13.63 -1.08 16.52
N SER A 269 -13.67 -2.11 17.35
CA SER A 269 -12.48 -2.62 18.02
C SER A 269 -11.49 -3.17 17.00
N ARG A 270 -10.22 -3.24 17.39
CA ARG A 270 -9.16 -3.89 16.61
C ARG A 270 -9.56 -5.32 16.22
N ALA A 271 -10.10 -6.11 17.16
CA ALA A 271 -10.53 -7.48 16.92
C ALA A 271 -11.57 -7.61 15.80
N CYS A 272 -12.56 -6.69 15.75
CA CYS A 272 -13.54 -6.67 14.66
C CYS A 272 -12.90 -6.43 13.28
N ILE A 273 -11.93 -5.53 13.23
CA ILE A 273 -11.20 -5.21 11.99
C ILE A 273 -10.30 -6.39 11.58
N ASP A 274 -9.61 -7.01 12.53
CA ASP A 274 -8.72 -8.15 12.29
C ASP A 274 -9.46 -9.35 11.67
N GLU A 275 -10.73 -9.59 12.03
CA GLU A 275 -11.56 -10.62 11.40
C GLU A 275 -11.78 -10.36 9.90
N ASN A 276 -12.15 -9.14 9.51
CA ASN A 276 -12.29 -8.80 8.10
C ASN A 276 -10.93 -8.74 7.39
N LYS A 277 -9.86 -8.29 8.08
CA LYS A 277 -8.49 -8.30 7.56
C LYS A 277 -8.03 -9.74 7.25
N TRP A 278 -8.31 -10.70 8.13
CA TRP A 278 -8.02 -12.10 7.85
C TRP A 278 -8.78 -12.62 6.62
N ARG A 279 -10.08 -12.27 6.50
CA ARG A 279 -10.89 -12.64 5.33
C ARG A 279 -10.34 -12.06 4.05
N ALA A 280 -9.93 -10.80 4.06
CA ALA A 280 -9.26 -10.12 2.94
C ALA A 280 -7.95 -10.83 2.56
N ARG A 281 -7.08 -11.11 3.53
CA ARG A 281 -5.81 -11.82 3.31
C ARG A 281 -5.99 -13.20 2.71
N ARG A 282 -6.99 -13.94 3.20
CA ARG A 282 -7.23 -15.33 2.81
C ARG A 282 -8.01 -15.45 1.51
N HIS A 283 -9.05 -14.64 1.34
CA HIS A 283 -10.03 -14.81 0.27
C HIS A 283 -10.02 -13.65 -0.74
N GLY A 284 -9.41 -12.49 -0.42
CA GLY A 284 -9.41 -11.31 -1.27
C GLY A 284 -10.82 -10.86 -1.62
N LEU A 285 -11.08 -10.64 -2.89
CA LEU A 285 -12.40 -10.24 -3.40
C LEU A 285 -13.42 -11.40 -3.49
N ARG A 286 -13.10 -12.57 -2.95
CA ARG A 286 -14.06 -13.67 -2.71
C ARG A 286 -14.46 -13.78 -1.24
N ALA A 287 -14.06 -12.82 -0.41
CA ALA A 287 -14.37 -12.82 1.00
C ALA A 287 -15.87 -12.69 1.29
N GLN A 288 -16.27 -13.22 2.43
CA GLN A 288 -17.53 -12.90 3.06
C GLN A 288 -17.25 -11.83 4.12
N TRP A 289 -17.87 -10.65 4.01
CA TRP A 289 -17.59 -9.48 4.82
C TRP A 289 -18.54 -9.34 5.99
N ILE A 290 -18.02 -9.06 7.19
CA ILE A 290 -18.83 -8.84 8.38
C ILE A 290 -19.13 -7.34 8.49
N ASP A 291 -20.42 -6.99 8.53
CA ASP A 291 -20.90 -5.66 8.90
C ASP A 291 -21.18 -5.66 10.41
N TRP A 292 -20.21 -5.17 11.17
CA TRP A 292 -20.29 -5.12 12.63
C TRP A 292 -21.32 -4.11 13.17
N ASN A 293 -21.88 -3.25 12.33
CA ASN A 293 -22.98 -2.36 12.73
C ASN A 293 -24.33 -3.07 12.71
N ARG A 294 -24.43 -4.19 11.96
CA ARG A 294 -25.67 -4.94 11.76
C ARG A 294 -25.56 -6.39 12.21
N ASP A 295 -24.38 -6.83 12.62
CA ASP A 295 -24.05 -8.24 12.92
C ASP A 295 -24.47 -9.18 11.77
N THR A 296 -24.17 -8.77 10.53
CA THR A 296 -24.51 -9.50 9.32
C THR A 296 -23.30 -9.79 8.46
N VAL A 297 -23.39 -10.84 7.64
CA VAL A 297 -22.38 -11.20 6.65
C VAL A 297 -22.94 -10.97 5.26
N SER A 298 -22.11 -10.47 4.35
CA SER A 298 -22.46 -10.27 2.94
C SER A 298 -21.31 -10.69 2.02
N ASP A 299 -21.64 -11.08 0.79
CA ASP A 299 -20.67 -11.27 -0.27
C ASP A 299 -20.00 -9.95 -0.69
N THR A 300 -18.91 -10.07 -1.44
CA THR A 300 -18.14 -8.92 -1.88
C THR A 300 -18.95 -7.94 -2.75
N PRO A 301 -19.70 -8.34 -3.77
CA PRO A 301 -20.46 -7.39 -4.58
C PRO A 301 -21.41 -6.52 -3.75
N LYS A 302 -22.22 -7.15 -2.90
CA LYS A 302 -23.18 -6.45 -2.03
C LYS A 302 -22.49 -5.56 -1.00
N HIS A 303 -21.34 -5.99 -0.48
CA HIS A 303 -20.55 -5.21 0.47
C HIS A 303 -19.98 -3.96 -0.17
N PHE A 304 -19.33 -4.09 -1.33
CA PHE A 304 -18.75 -2.97 -2.08
C PHE A 304 -19.81 -2.03 -2.67
N GLU A 305 -20.98 -2.53 -3.07
CA GLU A 305 -22.12 -1.71 -3.49
C GLU A 305 -22.56 -0.75 -2.37
N ARG A 306 -22.62 -1.22 -1.12
CA ARG A 306 -22.94 -0.35 0.03
C ARG A 306 -21.86 0.70 0.27
N TRP A 307 -20.58 0.30 0.20
CA TRP A 307 -19.49 1.25 0.33
C TRP A 307 -19.49 2.28 -0.79
N TRP A 308 -19.63 1.84 -2.03
CA TRP A 308 -19.75 2.71 -3.20
C TRP A 308 -20.89 3.71 -3.06
N SER A 309 -22.10 3.24 -2.75
CA SER A 309 -23.28 4.09 -2.60
C SER A 309 -23.10 5.20 -1.54
N ARG A 310 -22.27 4.94 -0.54
CA ARG A 310 -21.95 5.91 0.51
C ARG A 310 -20.94 6.97 0.05
N VAL A 311 -19.91 6.59 -0.73
CA VAL A 311 -18.80 7.48 -1.09
C VAL A 311 -18.94 8.13 -2.46
N ALA A 312 -19.60 7.49 -3.42
CA ALA A 312 -19.79 7.99 -4.79
C ALA A 312 -20.40 9.40 -4.90
N PRO A 313 -21.23 9.89 -3.93
CA PRO A 313 -21.67 11.28 -3.93
C PRO A 313 -20.53 12.32 -3.77
N ARG A 314 -19.29 11.90 -3.56
CA ARG A 314 -18.09 12.78 -3.52
C ARG A 314 -17.50 13.03 -4.90
N ALA A 315 -17.89 12.26 -5.92
CA ALA A 315 -17.48 12.53 -7.29
C ALA A 315 -17.81 13.99 -7.68
N LYS A 316 -16.88 14.64 -8.35
CA LYS A 316 -17.04 16.05 -8.76
C LYS A 316 -18.07 16.20 -9.88
N ASP A 317 -18.16 15.19 -10.73
CA ASP A 317 -19.09 15.14 -11.85
C ASP A 317 -19.54 13.71 -12.16
N PRO A 318 -20.59 13.52 -12.99
CA PRO A 318 -21.08 12.21 -13.37
C PRO A 318 -20.10 11.37 -14.17
N ALA A 319 -19.18 11.98 -14.93
CA ALA A 319 -18.20 11.24 -15.74
C ALA A 319 -17.14 10.60 -14.82
N GLU A 320 -16.61 11.33 -13.83
CA GLU A 320 -15.71 10.78 -12.81
C GLU A 320 -16.38 9.62 -12.05
N ARG A 321 -17.64 9.82 -11.64
CA ARG A 321 -18.40 8.76 -10.95
C ARG A 321 -18.51 7.51 -11.81
N SER A 322 -18.97 7.65 -13.06
CA SER A 322 -19.18 6.53 -13.99
C SER A 322 -17.88 5.83 -14.36
N TYR A 323 -16.77 6.59 -14.43
CA TYR A 323 -15.44 6.04 -14.67
C TYR A 323 -15.05 5.07 -13.56
N TRP A 324 -15.05 5.51 -12.31
CA TRP A 324 -14.64 4.69 -11.18
C TRP A 324 -15.63 3.57 -10.85
N GLU A 325 -16.93 3.76 -11.11
CA GLU A 325 -17.95 2.72 -10.96
C GLU A 325 -17.67 1.52 -11.88
N ARG A 326 -17.30 1.77 -13.14
CA ARG A 326 -16.90 0.71 -14.08
C ARG A 326 -15.65 -0.02 -13.59
N HIS A 327 -14.62 0.72 -13.16
CA HIS A 327 -13.39 0.10 -12.69
C HIS A 327 -13.57 -0.68 -11.39
N LEU A 328 -14.48 -0.27 -10.52
CA LEU A 328 -14.87 -1.07 -9.37
C LEU A 328 -15.57 -2.37 -9.81
N ALA A 329 -16.52 -2.29 -10.72
CA ALA A 329 -17.20 -3.47 -11.26
C ALA A 329 -16.20 -4.44 -11.94
N ASP A 330 -15.30 -3.93 -12.76
CA ASP A 330 -14.23 -4.72 -13.38
C ASP A 330 -13.33 -5.38 -12.33
N ALA A 331 -12.96 -4.66 -11.28
CA ALA A 331 -12.15 -5.19 -10.18
C ALA A 331 -12.84 -6.36 -9.48
N LEU A 332 -14.15 -6.24 -9.23
CA LEU A 332 -14.93 -7.29 -8.57
C LEU A 332 -15.10 -8.54 -9.45
N ILE A 333 -15.14 -8.37 -10.79
CA ILE A 333 -15.19 -9.47 -11.76
C ILE A 333 -13.81 -10.13 -11.92
N GLN A 334 -12.76 -9.33 -12.16
CA GLN A 334 -11.39 -9.81 -12.40
C GLN A 334 -10.72 -10.36 -11.15
N ARG A 335 -11.22 -9.98 -9.95
CA ARG A 335 -10.68 -10.39 -8.66
C ARG A 335 -9.35 -9.72 -8.33
N THR A 336 -8.51 -10.38 -7.51
CA THR A 336 -7.22 -9.84 -7.10
C THR A 336 -6.13 -10.10 -8.13
N PHE A 337 -5.05 -9.31 -8.12
CA PHE A 337 -3.86 -9.64 -8.90
C PHE A 337 -3.24 -10.98 -8.46
N ALA A 338 -3.36 -11.33 -7.19
CA ALA A 338 -2.94 -12.64 -6.68
C ALA A 338 -3.65 -13.80 -7.40
N ASP A 339 -4.95 -13.67 -7.73
CA ASP A 339 -5.66 -14.67 -8.51
C ASP A 339 -5.14 -14.73 -9.96
N VAL A 340 -4.88 -13.59 -10.56
CA VAL A 340 -4.29 -13.49 -11.92
C VAL A 340 -2.91 -14.13 -11.94
N LEU A 341 -2.07 -13.85 -10.94
CA LEU A 341 -0.73 -14.41 -10.84
C LEU A 341 -0.74 -15.93 -10.69
N ARG A 342 -1.67 -16.51 -9.89
CA ARG A 342 -1.84 -17.96 -9.80
C ARG A 342 -2.20 -18.59 -11.15
N GLN A 343 -3.15 -17.97 -11.86
CA GLN A 343 -3.55 -18.47 -13.19
C GLN A 343 -2.39 -18.40 -14.18
N GLN A 344 -1.62 -17.32 -14.18
CA GLN A 344 -0.47 -17.17 -15.08
C GLN A 344 0.66 -18.13 -14.73
N ALA A 345 1.00 -18.30 -13.45
CA ALA A 345 2.00 -19.25 -13.02
C ALA A 345 1.65 -20.68 -13.44
N LEU A 346 0.38 -21.08 -13.28
CA LEU A 346 -0.10 -22.37 -13.74
C LEU A 346 -0.05 -22.51 -15.28
N ARG A 347 -0.43 -21.46 -16.01
CA ARG A 347 -0.44 -21.45 -17.49
C ARG A 347 0.96 -21.51 -18.10
N LEU A 348 1.91 -20.77 -17.50
CA LEU A 348 3.29 -20.68 -17.99
C LEU A 348 4.14 -21.86 -17.58
N GLY A 349 3.84 -22.49 -16.44
CA GLY A 349 4.42 -23.76 -16.01
C GLY A 349 5.83 -23.69 -15.39
N ASP A 350 6.47 -22.50 -15.45
CA ASP A 350 7.79 -22.28 -14.83
C ASP A 350 7.92 -20.85 -14.28
N TRP A 351 8.79 -20.71 -13.27
CA TRP A 351 8.98 -19.42 -12.59
C TRP A 351 9.69 -18.39 -13.44
N LYS A 352 10.67 -18.77 -14.23
CA LYS A 352 11.43 -17.82 -15.07
C LYS A 352 10.50 -17.07 -16.00
N THR A 353 9.65 -17.79 -16.76
CA THR A 353 8.68 -17.21 -17.69
C THR A 353 7.61 -16.39 -16.93
N THR A 354 7.20 -16.86 -15.75
CA THR A 354 6.23 -16.13 -14.91
C THR A 354 6.80 -14.80 -14.41
N LEU A 355 8.04 -14.76 -13.92
CA LEU A 355 8.71 -13.55 -13.45
C LEU A 355 8.97 -12.57 -14.60
N GLN A 356 9.35 -13.08 -15.78
CA GLN A 356 9.50 -12.25 -16.98
C GLN A 356 8.16 -11.60 -17.41
N TRP A 357 7.07 -12.35 -17.33
CA TRP A 357 5.74 -11.81 -17.55
C TRP A 357 5.39 -10.73 -16.50
N MET A 358 5.61 -10.97 -15.21
CA MET A 358 5.38 -9.97 -14.16
C MET A 358 6.20 -8.70 -14.41
N ALA A 359 7.47 -8.84 -14.78
CA ALA A 359 8.34 -7.71 -15.11
C ALA A 359 7.85 -6.92 -16.34
N SER A 360 7.22 -7.58 -17.31
CA SER A 360 6.65 -6.89 -18.47
C SER A 360 5.49 -5.96 -18.07
N LEU A 361 4.70 -6.30 -17.07
CA LEU A 361 3.61 -5.45 -16.57
C LEU A 361 4.13 -4.15 -15.93
N ALA A 362 5.34 -4.18 -15.34
CA ALA A 362 5.98 -3.00 -14.78
C ALA A 362 6.55 -2.05 -15.85
N CYS A 363 6.66 -2.53 -17.11
CA CYS A 363 7.23 -1.79 -18.24
C CYS A 363 6.18 -1.15 -19.15
N ASP A 364 4.90 -1.44 -18.95
CA ASP A 364 3.83 -1.03 -19.85
C ASP A 364 3.44 0.44 -19.58
N ASP A 365 4.19 1.38 -20.21
CA ASP A 365 3.80 2.79 -20.28
C ASP A 365 2.50 2.97 -21.12
N ALA A 366 2.09 1.93 -21.86
CA ALA A 366 0.96 1.94 -22.77
C ALA A 366 -0.40 1.68 -22.07
N TYR A 367 -0.40 1.29 -20.81
CA TYR A 367 -1.63 1.18 -20.03
C TYR A 367 -2.11 2.57 -19.56
N VAL A 368 -2.36 3.45 -20.53
CA VAL A 368 -3.15 4.66 -20.34
C VAL A 368 -4.59 4.25 -20.63
N PRO A 369 -5.50 4.22 -19.66
CA PRO A 369 -6.91 4.19 -20.00
C PRO A 369 -7.17 5.46 -20.81
N GLN A 370 -7.64 5.32 -22.05
CA GLN A 370 -7.99 6.47 -22.93
C GLN A 370 -8.95 7.48 -22.28
N ALA A 371 -9.56 7.13 -21.14
CA ALA A 371 -10.41 8.01 -20.35
C ALA A 371 -9.66 8.89 -19.32
N ALA A 372 -8.39 8.63 -18.99
CA ALA A 372 -7.63 9.52 -18.11
C ALA A 372 -7.23 10.83 -18.83
N GLU A 373 -7.10 10.80 -20.16
CA GLU A 373 -6.90 12.02 -20.98
C GLU A 373 -8.16 12.88 -21.09
N ALA A 374 -9.34 12.31 -20.88
CA ALA A 374 -10.61 13.05 -20.93
C ALA A 374 -10.94 13.76 -19.58
N LEU A 375 -10.19 13.49 -18.51
CA LEU A 375 -10.36 14.10 -17.19
C LEU A 375 -9.20 15.06 -16.82
N ALA A 376 -8.20 15.23 -17.70
CA ALA A 376 -7.17 16.26 -17.60
C ALA A 376 -7.60 17.51 -18.38
#